data_fd11e1d758791b132cd096c0f998dc62
#
_entry.id   fd11e1d758791b132cd096c0f998dc62
#
_cell.length_a   1.000
_cell.length_b   1.000
_cell.length_c   1.000
_cell.angle_alpha   90.00
_cell.angle_beta   90.00
_cell.angle_gamma   90.00
#
_symmetry.space_group_name_H-M   'P 1'
#
loop_
_entity.id
_entity.type
_entity.pdbx_description
1 polymer ?
#
loop_
_entity_poly.entity_id
_entity_poly.type
_entity_poly.pdbx_seq_one_letter_code
_entity_poly.pdbx_strand_id
1 'polypeptide(L)'
;GAGINPDIYKFSIEKKHEIPIVLFASRMLWSKGLGDLIEAKKILRQKNIHFVLNVAGILAEDDKDAIPLELIHHWHNEGLINWLGRSSNVYELIQKSNIVALPSIYPEGVPRLLLEASSVGRACIAYDTGGCDSLIIHNYNGLIVKSNSAQELAVELEYLLKNPQIRLEMGANGRK
;
A
#
# COMPACT_ATOMS: atom_id res chain seq x y z
N GLY A 1 6.22 -1.71 22.36
CA GLY A 1 5.92 -0.98 21.23
C GLY A 1 6.14 -1.70 19.92
N ALA A 2 5.49 -1.19 18.93
CA ALA A 2 5.56 -1.72 17.60
C ALA A 2 6.75 -1.14 16.84
N GLY A 3 7.95 -1.23 17.43
CA GLY A 3 9.16 -0.82 16.75
C GLY A 3 9.60 -1.87 15.74
N ILE A 4 10.38 -1.46 14.77
CA ILE A 4 11.03 -2.36 13.83
C ILE A 4 12.54 -2.17 13.92
N ASN A 5 13.27 -3.20 13.52
CA ASN A 5 14.73 -3.13 13.49
C ASN A 5 15.18 -2.51 12.16
N PRO A 6 15.73 -1.28 12.16
CA PRO A 6 16.16 -0.64 10.92
C PRO A 6 17.36 -1.35 10.27
N ASP A 7 18.06 -2.22 10.98
CA ASP A 7 19.13 -3.04 10.39
C ASP A 7 18.57 -4.14 9.50
N ILE A 8 17.31 -4.57 9.74
CA ILE A 8 16.61 -5.53 8.91
C ILE A 8 15.90 -4.81 7.76
N TYR A 9 15.17 -3.73 8.08
CA TYR A 9 14.44 -2.93 7.08
C TYR A 9 15.30 -1.73 6.67
N LYS A 10 16.35 -2.04 5.94
CA LYS A 10 17.32 -1.03 5.53
C LYS A 10 16.76 -0.09 4.47
N PHE A 11 17.11 1.19 4.61
CA PHE A 11 16.77 2.19 3.60
C PHE A 11 17.42 1.82 2.26
N SER A 12 16.63 1.98 1.21
CA SER A 12 17.12 1.90 -0.17
C SER A 12 16.31 2.88 -1.02
N ILE A 13 16.94 3.40 -2.06
CA ILE A 13 16.22 4.23 -3.03
C ILE A 13 15.37 3.31 -3.88
N GLU A 14 14.11 3.71 -4.14
CA GLU A 14 13.20 2.92 -4.96
C GLU A 14 13.79 2.71 -6.37
N LYS A 15 13.55 1.52 -6.93
CA LYS A 15 13.96 1.23 -8.29
C LYS A 15 13.03 1.94 -9.27
N LYS A 16 13.61 2.41 -10.36
CA LYS A 16 12.84 3.01 -11.44
C LYS A 16 12.22 1.89 -12.28
N HIS A 17 10.90 1.85 -12.31
CA HIS A 17 10.15 0.91 -13.14
C HIS A 17 9.39 1.68 -14.21
N GLU A 18 9.27 1.09 -15.38
CA GLU A 18 8.45 1.66 -16.45
C GLU A 18 7.01 1.84 -15.99
N ILE A 19 6.47 0.83 -15.31
CA ILE A 19 5.16 0.88 -14.68
C ILE A 19 5.38 0.79 -13.16
N PRO A 20 5.02 1.84 -12.39
CA PRO A 20 5.23 1.81 -10.94
C PRO A 20 4.52 0.65 -10.26
N ILE A 21 5.10 0.19 -9.16
CA ILE A 21 4.57 -0.91 -8.35
C ILE A 21 4.03 -0.35 -7.05
N VAL A 22 2.77 -0.67 -6.76
CA VAL A 22 2.12 -0.40 -5.48
C VAL A 22 2.00 -1.73 -4.75
N LEU A 23 2.41 -1.75 -3.49
CA LEU A 23 2.30 -2.94 -2.64
C LEU A 23 1.16 -2.76 -1.65
N PHE A 24 0.30 -3.77 -1.57
CA PHE A 24 -0.66 -3.98 -0.49
C PHE A 24 -0.30 -5.31 0.16
N ALA A 25 -0.02 -5.30 1.46
CA ALA A 25 0.30 -6.52 2.21
C ALA A 25 -0.45 -6.49 3.53
N SER A 26 -1.31 -7.49 3.76
CA SER A 26 -2.21 -7.51 4.90
C SER A 26 -2.89 -8.88 4.98
N ARG A 27 -3.57 -9.15 6.08
CA ARG A 27 -4.57 -10.22 6.08
C ARG A 27 -5.64 -9.87 5.06
N MET A 28 -6.16 -10.88 4.37
CA MET A 28 -7.15 -10.68 3.30
C MET A 28 -8.54 -10.45 3.88
N LEU A 29 -8.72 -9.28 4.47
CA LEU A 29 -9.97 -8.78 5.04
C LEU A 29 -10.44 -7.55 4.26
N TRP A 30 -11.75 -7.45 4.03
CA TRP A 30 -12.32 -6.29 3.35
C TRP A 30 -11.96 -4.97 4.04
N SER A 31 -11.94 -4.98 5.39
CA SER A 31 -11.63 -3.79 6.18
C SER A 31 -10.22 -3.23 5.98
N LYS A 32 -9.34 -4.00 5.38
CA LYS A 32 -7.98 -3.54 5.08
C LYS A 32 -7.91 -2.67 3.82
N GLY A 33 -8.99 -2.59 3.06
CA GLY A 33 -9.12 -1.61 1.99
C GLY A 33 -8.76 -2.07 0.59
N LEU A 34 -8.50 -3.35 0.38
CA LEU A 34 -8.13 -3.84 -0.96
C LEU A 34 -9.21 -3.55 -2.00
N GLY A 35 -10.48 -3.65 -1.63
CA GLY A 35 -11.58 -3.36 -2.55
C GLY A 35 -11.51 -1.94 -3.11
N ASP A 36 -11.28 -0.95 -2.24
CA ASP A 36 -11.15 0.45 -2.66
C ASP A 36 -9.90 0.67 -3.51
N LEU A 37 -8.83 -0.02 -3.19
CA LEU A 37 -7.59 0.09 -3.97
C LEU A 37 -7.77 -0.46 -5.39
N ILE A 38 -8.53 -1.54 -5.55
CA ILE A 38 -8.87 -2.10 -6.84
C ILE A 38 -9.78 -1.14 -7.62
N GLU A 39 -10.77 -0.54 -6.96
CA GLU A 39 -11.62 0.46 -7.60
C GLU A 39 -10.81 1.69 -8.05
N ALA A 40 -9.87 2.14 -7.22
CA ALA A 40 -8.95 3.22 -7.58
C ALA A 40 -8.14 2.84 -8.83
N LYS A 41 -7.68 1.60 -8.91
CA LYS A 41 -6.94 1.12 -10.07
C LYS A 41 -7.81 1.15 -11.33
N LYS A 42 -9.07 0.76 -11.23
CA LYS A 42 -10.01 0.81 -12.37
C LYS A 42 -10.23 2.25 -12.83
N ILE A 43 -10.40 3.17 -11.89
CA ILE A 43 -10.58 4.60 -12.19
C ILE A 43 -9.35 5.14 -12.94
N LEU A 44 -8.17 4.86 -12.45
CA LEU A 44 -6.91 5.35 -13.06
C LEU A 44 -6.67 4.70 -14.42
N ARG A 45 -7.01 3.43 -14.58
CA ARG A 45 -6.86 2.74 -15.86
C ARG A 45 -7.69 3.39 -16.97
N GLN A 46 -8.89 3.87 -16.64
CA GLN A 46 -9.72 4.61 -17.59
C GLN A 46 -9.10 5.94 -18.02
N LYS A 47 -8.22 6.49 -17.19
CA LYS A 47 -7.44 7.70 -17.49
C LYS A 47 -6.09 7.39 -18.13
N ASN A 48 -5.87 6.15 -18.51
CA ASN A 48 -4.62 5.64 -19.05
C ASN A 48 -3.43 5.81 -18.09
N ILE A 49 -3.70 5.71 -16.80
CA ILE A 49 -2.67 5.74 -15.74
C ILE A 49 -2.56 4.32 -15.19
N HIS A 50 -1.39 3.73 -15.33
CA HIS A 50 -1.18 2.31 -15.02
C HIS A 50 -0.20 2.13 -13.87
N PHE A 51 -0.46 1.11 -13.05
CA PHE A 51 0.47 0.63 -12.04
C PHE A 51 0.22 -0.85 -11.81
N VAL A 52 1.25 -1.54 -11.34
CA VAL A 52 1.15 -2.92 -10.90
C VAL A 52 0.73 -2.92 -9.45
N LEU A 53 -0.32 -3.65 -9.09
CA LEU A 53 -0.76 -3.79 -7.71
C LEU A 53 -0.36 -5.18 -7.21
N ASN A 54 0.75 -5.24 -6.48
CA ASN A 54 1.18 -6.47 -5.81
C ASN A 54 0.41 -6.63 -4.51
N VAL A 55 -0.18 -7.81 -4.33
CA VAL A 55 -0.98 -8.12 -3.16
C VAL A 55 -0.43 -9.37 -2.49
N ALA A 56 -0.03 -9.24 -1.24
CA ALA A 56 0.47 -10.35 -0.44
C ALA A 56 -0.29 -10.42 0.87
N GLY A 57 -0.47 -11.62 1.41
CA GLY A 57 -1.09 -11.74 2.71
C GLY A 57 -1.62 -13.13 3.01
N ILE A 58 -2.14 -13.25 4.21
CA ILE A 58 -2.69 -14.49 4.74
C ILE A 58 -4.21 -14.47 4.53
N LEU A 59 -4.73 -15.58 4.01
CA LEU A 59 -6.17 -15.76 3.90
C LEU A 59 -6.78 -15.84 5.29
N ALA A 60 -7.96 -15.26 5.46
CA ALA A 60 -8.68 -15.24 6.74
C ALA A 60 -10.03 -15.95 6.59
N GLU A 61 -10.01 -17.19 6.11
CA GLU A 61 -11.18 -17.92 5.65
C GLU A 61 -12.32 -18.03 6.67
N ASP A 62 -11.98 -18.07 7.97
CA ASP A 62 -12.98 -18.20 9.04
C ASP A 62 -13.49 -16.86 9.56
N ASP A 63 -12.97 -15.77 9.04
CA ASP A 63 -13.39 -14.42 9.47
C ASP A 63 -14.60 -13.97 8.65
N LYS A 64 -15.55 -13.32 9.32
CA LYS A 64 -16.75 -12.78 8.65
C LYS A 64 -16.41 -11.71 7.61
N ASP A 65 -15.29 -11.03 7.81
CA ASP A 65 -14.81 -9.95 6.94
C ASP A 65 -13.82 -10.46 5.87
N ALA A 66 -13.72 -11.78 5.70
CA ALA A 66 -12.77 -12.38 4.78
C ALA A 66 -13.09 -12.08 3.32
N ILE A 67 -12.05 -11.78 2.55
CA ILE A 67 -12.17 -11.73 1.09
C ILE A 67 -12.04 -13.16 0.57
N PRO A 68 -13.04 -13.67 -0.18
CA PRO A 68 -12.98 -15.05 -0.69
C PRO A 68 -11.79 -15.25 -1.64
N LEU A 69 -11.14 -16.40 -1.53
CA LEU A 69 -10.02 -16.74 -2.42
C LEU A 69 -10.44 -16.73 -3.89
N GLU A 70 -11.65 -17.17 -4.20
CA GLU A 70 -12.18 -17.16 -5.56
C GLU A 70 -12.18 -15.76 -6.16
N LEU A 71 -12.54 -14.76 -5.35
CA LEU A 71 -12.56 -13.37 -5.79
C LEU A 71 -11.13 -12.83 -5.99
N ILE A 72 -10.22 -13.20 -5.11
CA ILE A 72 -8.80 -12.83 -5.23
C ILE A 72 -8.23 -13.39 -6.55
N HIS A 73 -8.52 -14.65 -6.85
CA HIS A 73 -8.09 -15.27 -8.10
C HIS A 73 -8.75 -14.61 -9.32
N HIS A 74 -10.02 -14.21 -9.20
CA HIS A 74 -10.70 -13.48 -10.26
C HIS A 74 -10.00 -12.16 -10.56
N TRP A 75 -9.69 -11.39 -9.54
CA TRP A 75 -8.96 -10.12 -9.71
C TRP A 75 -7.58 -10.34 -10.33
N HIS A 76 -6.90 -11.40 -9.92
CA HIS A 76 -5.60 -11.75 -10.49
C HIS A 76 -5.73 -12.10 -11.98
N ASN A 77 -6.70 -12.91 -12.32
CA ASN A 77 -6.93 -13.34 -13.71
C ASN A 77 -7.35 -12.17 -14.60
N GLU A 78 -8.06 -11.19 -14.04
CA GLU A 78 -8.46 -9.96 -14.75
C GLU A 78 -7.32 -8.94 -14.86
N GLY A 79 -6.17 -9.23 -14.30
CA GLY A 79 -5.03 -8.30 -14.33
C GLY A 79 -5.16 -7.11 -13.40
N LEU A 80 -6.10 -7.14 -12.45
CA LEU A 80 -6.30 -6.04 -11.50
C LEU A 80 -5.29 -6.08 -10.35
N ILE A 81 -4.85 -7.26 -9.98
CA ILE A 81 -3.82 -7.46 -8.96
C ILE A 81 -2.81 -8.51 -9.45
N ASN A 82 -1.65 -8.50 -8.81
CA ASN A 82 -0.70 -9.61 -8.90
C ASN A 82 -0.73 -10.30 -7.54
N TRP A 83 -1.46 -11.40 -7.43
CA TRP A 83 -1.63 -12.13 -6.16
C TRP A 83 -0.39 -12.96 -5.87
N LEU A 84 0.29 -12.63 -4.78
CA LEU A 84 1.54 -13.29 -4.37
C LEU A 84 1.33 -14.32 -3.26
N GLY A 85 0.14 -14.34 -2.66
CA GLY A 85 -0.13 -15.23 -1.53
C GLY A 85 0.60 -14.79 -0.27
N ARG A 86 0.80 -15.74 0.64
CA ARG A 86 1.56 -15.49 1.86
C ARG A 86 3.03 -15.26 1.53
N SER A 87 3.60 -14.18 2.06
CA SER A 87 5.02 -13.89 1.87
C SER A 87 5.76 -14.03 3.19
N SER A 88 6.89 -14.70 3.16
CA SER A 88 7.82 -14.78 4.29
C SER A 88 8.84 -13.63 4.27
N ASN A 89 8.86 -12.83 3.20
CA ASN A 89 9.84 -11.76 3.04
C ASN A 89 9.18 -10.47 2.53
N VAL A 90 8.47 -9.80 3.43
CA VAL A 90 7.79 -8.53 3.12
C VAL A 90 8.81 -7.44 2.80
N TYR A 91 9.97 -7.47 3.41
CA TYR A 91 11.05 -6.52 3.12
C TYR A 91 11.41 -6.50 1.63
N GLU A 92 11.57 -7.68 1.03
CA GLU A 92 11.88 -7.77 -0.41
C GLU A 92 10.75 -7.18 -1.26
N LEU A 93 9.49 -7.42 -0.87
CA LEU A 93 8.35 -6.85 -1.58
C LEU A 93 8.32 -5.33 -1.48
N ILE A 94 8.64 -4.79 -0.31
CA ILE A 94 8.73 -3.33 -0.12
C ILE A 94 9.87 -2.76 -0.96
N GLN A 95 11.03 -3.40 -0.97
CA GLN A 95 12.17 -2.94 -1.77
C GLN A 95 11.82 -2.82 -3.25
N LYS A 96 11.06 -3.75 -3.79
CA LYS A 96 10.65 -3.77 -5.20
C LYS A 96 9.58 -2.74 -5.53
N SER A 97 8.94 -2.17 -4.50
CA SER A 97 7.78 -1.29 -4.68
C SER A 97 8.19 0.17 -4.76
N ASN A 98 7.32 0.97 -5.35
CA ASN A 98 7.47 2.42 -5.42
C ASN A 98 6.56 3.12 -4.40
N ILE A 99 5.42 2.48 -4.06
CA ILE A 99 4.42 3.01 -3.13
C ILE A 99 3.93 1.83 -2.30
N VAL A 100 3.66 2.09 -1.01
CA VAL A 100 3.00 1.10 -0.14
C VAL A 100 1.66 1.68 0.29
N ALA A 101 0.58 0.93 0.06
CA ALA A 101 -0.78 1.38 0.33
C ALA A 101 -1.46 0.48 1.35
N LEU A 102 -2.09 1.11 2.35
CA LEU A 102 -2.94 0.41 3.32
C LEU A 102 -4.15 1.28 3.64
N PRO A 103 -5.17 1.32 2.74
CA PRO A 103 -6.36 2.13 2.96
C PRO A 103 -7.36 1.40 3.87
N SER A 104 -6.92 1.06 5.07
CA SER A 104 -7.74 0.39 6.07
C SER A 104 -8.87 1.30 6.52
N ILE A 105 -10.08 0.77 6.60
CA ILE A 105 -11.27 1.54 7.00
C ILE A 105 -11.56 1.47 8.49
N TYR A 106 -10.86 0.60 9.22
CA TYR A 106 -10.96 0.55 10.68
C TYR A 106 -9.65 1.02 11.31
N PRO A 107 -9.71 1.53 12.55
CA PRO A 107 -8.49 1.92 13.25
C PRO A 107 -7.50 0.74 13.32
N GLU A 108 -6.29 1.03 12.93
CA GLU A 108 -5.17 0.12 13.13
C GLU A 108 -4.53 0.48 14.46
N GLY A 109 -3.87 -0.46 15.10
CA GLY A 109 -2.93 -0.10 16.14
C GLY A 109 -1.78 0.70 15.51
N VAL A 110 -0.55 0.23 15.62
CA VAL A 110 0.54 0.76 14.80
C VAL A 110 0.67 -0.15 13.58
N PRO A 111 0.29 0.29 12.38
CA PRO A 111 0.30 -0.60 11.20
C PRO A 111 1.74 -0.94 10.83
N ARG A 112 2.10 -2.17 11.09
CA ARG A 112 3.49 -2.64 10.91
C ARG A 112 3.99 -2.46 9.48
N LEU A 113 3.14 -2.72 8.49
CA LEU A 113 3.51 -2.55 7.08
C LEU A 113 3.98 -1.13 6.79
N LEU A 114 3.26 -0.12 7.30
CA LEU A 114 3.61 1.28 7.05
C LEU A 114 4.89 1.67 7.77
N LEU A 115 5.10 1.12 8.96
CA LEU A 115 6.32 1.35 9.72
C LEU A 115 7.53 0.75 8.97
N GLU A 116 7.39 -0.46 8.47
CA GLU A 116 8.40 -1.14 7.68
C GLU A 116 8.70 -0.37 6.37
N ALA A 117 7.64 0.05 5.67
CA ALA A 117 7.77 0.81 4.43
C ALA A 117 8.50 2.14 4.64
N SER A 118 8.17 2.85 5.73
CA SER A 118 8.84 4.10 6.08
C SER A 118 10.33 3.87 6.35
N SER A 119 10.66 2.78 7.03
CA SER A 119 12.06 2.43 7.29
C SER A 119 12.84 2.15 6.01
N VAL A 120 12.22 1.50 5.05
CA VAL A 120 12.84 1.20 3.75
C VAL A 120 12.92 2.45 2.86
N GLY A 121 12.15 3.46 3.16
CA GLY A 121 12.14 4.71 2.40
C GLY A 121 11.13 4.72 1.25
N ARG A 122 9.97 4.11 1.46
CA ARG A 122 8.90 4.14 0.46
C ARG A 122 7.79 5.09 0.89
N ALA A 123 7.24 5.82 -0.07
CA ALA A 123 6.08 6.67 0.17
C ALA A 123 4.88 5.80 0.51
N CYS A 124 4.12 6.20 1.52
CA CYS A 124 2.96 5.47 2.01
C CYS A 124 1.68 6.23 1.73
N ILE A 125 0.59 5.51 1.49
CA ILE A 125 -0.74 6.10 1.36
C ILE A 125 -1.73 5.27 2.17
N ALA A 126 -2.56 5.96 2.96
CA ALA A 126 -3.53 5.33 3.84
C ALA A 126 -4.75 6.22 4.02
N TYR A 127 -5.83 5.65 4.53
CA TYR A 127 -6.99 6.43 4.96
C TYR A 127 -6.73 7.07 6.33
N ASP A 128 -7.48 8.12 6.63
CA ASP A 128 -7.42 8.83 7.91
C ASP A 128 -8.17 8.01 8.97
N THR A 129 -7.52 6.95 9.44
CA THR A 129 -8.02 6.10 10.52
C THR A 129 -7.01 6.05 11.64
N GLY A 130 -7.44 5.74 12.84
CA GLY A 130 -6.54 5.67 14.00
C GLY A 130 -5.33 4.77 13.73
N GLY A 131 -4.16 5.17 14.16
CA GLY A 131 -2.90 4.45 13.99
C GLY A 131 -2.13 4.87 12.74
N CYS A 132 -2.77 5.08 11.61
CA CYS A 132 -2.09 5.50 10.39
C CYS A 132 -1.59 6.93 10.49
N ASP A 133 -2.38 7.82 11.07
CA ASP A 133 -2.04 9.23 11.25
C ASP A 133 -0.89 9.46 12.24
N SER A 134 -0.55 8.46 13.04
CA SER A 134 0.62 8.55 13.91
C SER A 134 1.93 8.26 13.18
N LEU A 135 1.86 7.59 12.03
CA LEU A 135 3.02 7.22 11.22
C LEU A 135 3.18 8.10 9.98
N ILE A 136 2.06 8.49 9.37
CA ILE A 136 2.08 9.29 8.14
C ILE A 136 1.75 10.74 8.47
N ILE A 137 2.70 11.61 8.18
CA ILE A 137 2.49 13.06 8.20
C ILE A 137 2.20 13.46 6.75
N HIS A 138 0.97 13.92 6.50
CA HIS A 138 0.49 14.22 5.16
C HIS A 138 1.43 15.18 4.42
N ASN A 139 1.78 14.85 3.20
CA ASN A 139 2.73 15.56 2.33
C ASN A 139 4.19 15.54 2.81
N TYR A 140 4.49 14.90 3.94
CA TYR A 140 5.87 14.81 4.42
C TYR A 140 6.48 13.44 4.10
N ASN A 141 5.91 12.37 4.62
CA ASN A 141 6.40 11.00 4.39
C ASN A 141 5.36 10.10 3.72
N GLY A 142 4.23 10.66 3.30
CA GLY A 142 3.16 9.93 2.63
C GLY A 142 1.94 10.79 2.48
N LEU A 143 0.84 10.16 2.12
CA LEU A 143 -0.45 10.83 1.96
C LEU A 143 -1.51 10.16 2.83
N ILE A 144 -2.29 10.98 3.52
CA ILE A 144 -3.48 10.56 4.26
C ILE A 144 -4.70 11.02 3.45
N VAL A 145 -5.51 10.07 3.03
CA VAL A 145 -6.77 10.31 2.33
C VAL A 145 -7.85 10.49 3.38
N LYS A 146 -8.47 11.66 3.43
CA LYS A 146 -9.35 12.06 4.54
C LYS A 146 -10.70 11.37 4.56
N SER A 147 -11.18 10.87 3.44
CA SER A 147 -12.43 10.13 3.39
C SER A 147 -12.18 8.73 2.84
N ASN A 148 -12.98 7.77 3.32
CA ASN A 148 -12.89 6.37 2.86
C ASN A 148 -13.57 6.27 1.49
N SER A 149 -12.91 6.77 0.47
CA SER A 149 -13.45 6.88 -0.89
C SER A 149 -12.41 6.42 -1.91
N ALA A 150 -12.80 5.47 -2.75
CA ALA A 150 -11.95 5.00 -3.84
C ALA A 150 -11.62 6.13 -4.83
N GLN A 151 -12.54 7.08 -5.03
CA GLN A 151 -12.33 8.23 -5.91
C GLN A 151 -11.23 9.14 -5.38
N GLU A 152 -11.27 9.46 -4.08
CA GLU A 152 -10.24 10.29 -3.46
C GLU A 152 -8.91 9.55 -3.34
N LEU A 153 -8.97 8.25 -3.06
CA LEU A 153 -7.78 7.40 -3.06
C LEU A 153 -7.11 7.44 -4.45
N ALA A 154 -7.90 7.36 -5.51
CA ALA A 154 -7.39 7.42 -6.88
C ALA A 154 -6.70 8.76 -7.17
N VAL A 155 -7.28 9.88 -6.71
CA VAL A 155 -6.68 11.21 -6.91
C VAL A 155 -5.30 11.29 -6.24
N GLU A 156 -5.21 10.88 -4.98
CA GLU A 156 -3.96 10.94 -4.24
C GLU A 156 -2.92 9.94 -4.78
N LEU A 157 -3.39 8.76 -5.18
CA LEU A 157 -2.52 7.76 -5.78
C LEU A 157 -1.96 8.23 -7.13
N GLU A 158 -2.78 8.87 -7.94
CA GLU A 158 -2.33 9.48 -9.21
C GLU A 158 -1.20 10.49 -8.96
N TYR A 159 -1.34 11.31 -7.93
CA TYR A 159 -0.31 12.29 -7.58
C TYR A 159 1.04 11.60 -7.31
N LEU A 160 1.04 10.54 -6.50
CA LEU A 160 2.26 9.79 -6.22
C LEU A 160 2.80 9.08 -7.46
N LEU A 161 1.92 8.51 -8.28
CA LEU A 161 2.35 7.78 -9.47
C LEU A 161 3.04 8.70 -10.50
N LYS A 162 2.56 9.93 -10.63
CA LYS A 162 3.07 10.89 -11.60
C LYS A 162 4.28 11.69 -11.12
N ASN A 163 4.62 11.61 -9.83
CA ASN A 163 5.64 12.46 -9.23
C ASN A 163 6.72 11.63 -8.52
N PRO A 164 7.60 10.98 -9.28
CA PRO A 164 8.66 10.17 -8.67
C PRO A 164 9.58 10.95 -7.75
N GLN A 165 9.84 12.23 -8.03
CA GLN A 165 10.66 13.06 -7.15
C GLN A 165 10.00 13.26 -5.79
N ILE A 166 8.68 13.45 -5.78
CA ILE A 166 7.92 13.57 -4.53
C ILE A 166 8.00 12.26 -3.73
N ARG A 167 7.88 11.11 -4.40
CA ARG A 167 8.03 9.80 -3.73
C ARG A 167 9.40 9.67 -3.07
N LEU A 168 10.46 10.07 -3.77
CA LEU A 168 11.83 10.00 -3.22
C LEU A 168 11.98 10.89 -1.99
N GLU A 169 11.44 12.10 -2.02
CA GLU A 169 11.46 13.03 -0.90
C GLU A 169 10.69 12.47 0.30
N MET A 170 9.49 11.95 0.06
CA MET A 170 8.66 11.33 1.10
C MET A 170 9.35 10.11 1.71
N GLY A 171 9.96 9.28 0.88
CA GLY A 171 10.68 8.11 1.33
C GLY A 171 11.85 8.47 2.24
N ALA A 172 12.62 9.46 1.85
CA ALA A 172 13.74 9.96 2.67
C ALA A 172 13.25 10.53 4.00
N ASN A 173 12.14 11.26 3.98
CA ASN A 173 11.53 11.84 5.19
C ASN A 173 11.02 10.76 6.14
N GLY A 174 10.43 9.70 5.59
CA GLY A 174 9.89 8.60 6.40
C GLY A 174 10.95 7.83 7.17
N ARG A 175 12.17 7.79 6.65
CA ARG A 175 13.30 7.12 7.30
C ARG A 175 13.76 7.85 8.57
N LYS A 176 13.56 9.14 8.61
CA LYS A 176 13.91 9.95 9.80
C LYS A 176 12.92 9.67 10.93
#